data_7a1a0f47bf7a859c04c0eba54fe64943
#
_entry.id   7a1a0f47bf7a859c04c0eba54fe64943
#
_cell.length_a   1.000
_cell.length_b   1.000
_cell.length_c   1.000
_cell.angle_alpha   90.00
_cell.angle_beta   90.00
_cell.angle_gamma   90.00
#
_symmetry.space_group_name_H-M   'P 1'
#
loop_
_entity.id
_entity.type
_entity.pdbx_description
1 polymer ?
#
loop_
_entity_poly.entity_id
_entity_poly.type
_entity_poly.pdbx_seq_one_letter_code
_entity_poly.pdbx_strand_id
1 'polypeptide(L)'
;MKNWKKYAFASASVVALAAGLAACGNLTGNNKKAADSASGEKTVIKMYQIGDKPDNLDELLENANKIIEEKVGAKLDIQYLGWGDYGKKMSVITSSGENYDIAFADNYIVNAQKGAYADLTDLYKK
;
A
#
# COMPACT_ATOMS: atom_id res chain seq x y z
N MET A 1 44.00 -43.63 -26.97
CA MET A 1 45.17 -43.15 -26.23
C MET A 1 44.88 -41.76 -25.71
N LYS A 2 44.97 -41.61 -24.38
CA LYS A 2 45.21 -40.32 -23.67
C LYS A 2 44.12 -39.29 -23.74
N ASN A 3 43.48 -38.83 -22.65
CA ASN A 3 43.99 -38.46 -21.34
C ASN A 3 42.83 -38.42 -20.35
N TRP A 4 42.78 -39.39 -19.51
CA TRP A 4 41.93 -39.42 -18.32
C TRP A 4 42.78 -38.96 -17.14
N LYS A 5 42.87 -37.73 -16.90
CA LYS A 5 43.40 -37.19 -15.62
C LYS A 5 42.96 -35.76 -15.53
N LYS A 6 42.18 -35.47 -14.47
CA LYS A 6 42.01 -34.16 -13.85
C LYS A 6 40.55 -33.78 -13.58
N TYR A 7 39.86 -34.58 -12.82
CA TYR A 7 38.73 -34.07 -12.05
C TYR A 7 38.72 -34.79 -10.67
N ALA A 8 39.70 -34.46 -9.91
CA ALA A 8 39.74 -34.69 -8.49
C ALA A 8 39.97 -33.30 -7.87
N PHE A 9 38.90 -32.60 -7.54
CA PHE A 9 38.88 -31.55 -6.54
C PHE A 9 37.45 -30.98 -6.52
N ALA A 10 36.75 -31.29 -5.46
CA ALA A 10 35.90 -30.36 -4.75
C ALA A 10 34.78 -31.09 -4.00
N SER A 11 35.17 -31.76 -2.99
CA SER A 11 34.26 -32.18 -1.94
C SER A 11 34.64 -31.46 -0.65
N ALA A 12 34.18 -30.24 -0.47
CA ALA A 12 34.17 -29.58 0.83
C ALA A 12 33.50 -28.22 0.72
N SER A 13 32.20 -28.13 0.86
CA SER A 13 31.48 -26.90 1.29
C SER A 13 29.97 -27.09 1.22
N VAL A 14 29.43 -28.09 1.88
CA VAL A 14 27.98 -28.21 2.13
C VAL A 14 27.77 -28.54 3.62
N VAL A 15 28.08 -27.58 4.46
CA VAL A 15 27.56 -27.57 5.85
C VAL A 15 27.55 -26.09 6.26
N ALA A 16 26.46 -25.36 6.05
CA ALA A 16 26.07 -24.18 6.82
C ALA A 16 24.80 -23.53 6.23
N LEU A 17 23.70 -24.24 6.14
CA LEU A 17 22.37 -23.62 5.83
C LEU A 17 21.25 -24.45 6.46
N ALA A 18 21.34 -24.66 7.76
CA ALA A 18 20.30 -25.29 8.55
C ALA A 18 20.09 -24.54 9.87
N ALA A 19 19.81 -23.23 9.80
CA ALA A 19 19.32 -22.48 10.95
C ALA A 19 18.55 -21.27 10.44
N GLY A 20 17.28 -21.43 10.05
CA GLY A 20 16.49 -20.31 9.58
C GLY A 20 15.05 -20.64 9.17
N LEU A 21 14.54 -21.80 9.53
CA LEU A 21 13.15 -22.19 9.22
C LEU A 21 12.34 -22.44 10.51
N ALA A 22 12.25 -21.43 11.35
CA ALA A 22 11.34 -21.47 12.51
C ALA A 22 10.65 -20.12 12.66
N ALA A 23 9.93 -19.66 11.64
CA ALA A 23 9.01 -18.52 11.74
C ALA A 23 7.88 -18.62 10.69
N CYS A 24 7.29 -19.80 10.54
CA CYS A 24 6.01 -19.95 9.85
C CYS A 24 5.07 -20.66 10.82
N GLY A 25 4.38 -19.91 11.64
CA GLY A 25 3.37 -20.43 12.55
C GLY A 25 2.70 -19.32 13.32
N ASN A 26 1.86 -18.54 12.67
CA ASN A 26 0.63 -18.06 13.28
C ASN A 26 -0.26 -17.37 12.23
N LEU A 27 -1.03 -18.16 11.50
CA LEU A 27 -2.21 -17.72 10.79
C LEU A 27 -3.37 -17.72 11.78
N THR A 28 -3.45 -16.73 12.61
CA THR A 28 -4.69 -16.40 13.33
C THR A 28 -4.84 -14.89 13.26
N GLY A 29 -5.91 -14.47 12.61
CA GLY A 29 -6.22 -13.07 12.37
C GLY A 29 -6.21 -12.24 13.65
N ASN A 30 -5.52 -11.15 13.58
CA ASN A 30 -5.80 -10.01 14.42
C ASN A 30 -5.30 -8.76 13.67
N ASN A 31 -6.24 -8.10 13.02
CA ASN A 31 -6.09 -6.73 12.56
C ASN A 31 -5.80 -5.82 13.76
N LYS A 32 -4.52 -5.67 14.08
CA LYS A 32 -3.99 -4.61 14.94
C LYS A 32 -2.61 -4.27 14.46
N LYS A 33 -2.54 -3.35 13.50
CA LYS A 33 -1.36 -2.49 13.34
C LYS A 33 -1.74 -1.23 12.58
N ALA A 34 -2.50 -0.38 13.24
CA ALA A 34 -2.28 1.03 13.11
C ALA A 34 -1.25 1.40 14.18
N ALA A 35 -0.23 2.17 13.80
CA ALA A 35 0.79 2.77 14.63
C ALA A 35 2.01 1.89 14.94
N ASP A 36 2.99 1.93 14.05
CA ASP A 36 4.38 2.21 14.44
C ASP A 36 5.17 2.66 13.21
N SER A 37 5.11 3.94 12.88
CA SER A 37 6.06 4.60 11.97
C SER A 37 6.87 5.59 12.80
N ALA A 38 7.74 5.05 13.64
CA ALA A 38 8.83 5.80 14.26
C ALA A 38 10.00 5.89 13.27
N SER A 39 9.76 6.42 12.09
CA SER A 39 10.74 7.05 11.22
C SER A 39 10.16 8.40 10.83
N GLY A 40 10.95 9.46 10.86
CA GLY A 40 10.49 10.84 10.67
C GLY A 40 9.90 11.18 9.29
N GLU A 41 9.32 10.19 8.61
CA GLU A 41 8.61 10.32 7.37
C GLU A 41 7.12 10.56 7.69
N LYS A 42 6.63 11.72 7.27
CA LYS A 42 5.24 12.11 7.53
C LYS A 42 4.29 11.19 6.76
N THR A 43 3.23 10.73 7.40
CA THR A 43 2.17 9.94 6.76
C THR A 43 1.54 10.75 5.63
N VAL A 44 1.47 10.17 4.44
CA VAL A 44 0.77 10.77 3.29
C VAL A 44 -0.54 10.02 3.08
N ILE A 45 -1.66 10.77 3.12
CA ILE A 45 -3.00 10.27 2.82
C ILE A 45 -3.25 10.49 1.34
N LYS A 46 -3.33 9.41 0.58
CA LYS A 46 -3.57 9.43 -0.86
C LYS A 46 -5.05 9.37 -1.16
N MET A 47 -5.56 10.39 -1.87
CA MET A 47 -6.96 10.51 -2.23
C MET A 47 -7.16 10.52 -3.75
N TYR A 48 -8.07 9.69 -4.24
CA TYR A 48 -8.54 9.76 -5.63
C TYR A 48 -9.86 10.51 -5.71
N GLN A 49 -9.85 11.61 -6.43
CA GLN A 49 -11.02 12.48 -6.63
C GLN A 49 -11.49 12.40 -8.08
N ILE A 50 -12.81 12.28 -8.28
CA ILE A 50 -13.42 12.36 -9.60
C ILE A 50 -13.55 13.81 -10.02
N GLY A 51 -13.20 14.14 -11.28
CA GLY A 51 -13.34 15.47 -11.85
C GLY A 51 -12.06 15.97 -12.51
N ASP A 52 -12.09 17.23 -12.91
CA ASP A 52 -10.95 17.90 -13.52
C ASP A 52 -10.06 18.53 -12.42
N LYS A 53 -8.74 18.38 -12.58
CA LYS A 53 -7.78 19.01 -11.65
C LYS A 53 -7.90 20.53 -11.73
N PRO A 54 -8.16 21.25 -10.61
CA PRO A 54 -8.09 22.71 -10.59
C PRO A 54 -6.69 23.23 -10.92
N ASP A 55 -6.60 24.34 -11.65
CA ASP A 55 -5.31 24.91 -12.05
C ASP A 55 -4.44 25.31 -10.86
N ASN A 56 -5.05 25.74 -9.77
CA ASN A 56 -4.38 26.15 -8.54
C ASN A 56 -4.31 25.07 -7.45
N LEU A 57 -4.49 23.78 -7.81
CA LEU A 57 -4.52 22.70 -6.82
C LEU A 57 -3.26 22.65 -5.98
N ASP A 58 -2.10 22.84 -6.58
CA ASP A 58 -0.82 22.71 -5.89
C ASP A 58 -0.67 23.76 -4.78
N GLU A 59 -1.09 25.01 -5.05
CA GLU A 59 -1.13 26.08 -4.05
C GLU A 59 -2.15 25.80 -2.94
N LEU A 60 -3.35 25.30 -3.32
CA LEU A 60 -4.38 24.92 -2.36
C LEU A 60 -3.91 23.81 -1.43
N LEU A 61 -3.26 22.77 -1.98
CA LEU A 61 -2.73 21.67 -1.20
C LEU A 61 -1.57 22.08 -0.30
N GLU A 62 -0.69 22.98 -0.77
CA GLU A 62 0.37 23.51 0.09
C GLU A 62 -0.21 24.20 1.33
N ASN A 63 -1.21 25.05 1.15
CA ASN A 63 -1.85 25.76 2.26
C ASN A 63 -2.69 24.84 3.14
N ALA A 64 -3.45 23.92 2.56
CA ALA A 64 -4.22 22.92 3.31
C ALA A 64 -3.31 22.00 4.13
N ASN A 65 -2.22 21.54 3.55
CA ASN A 65 -1.30 20.62 4.20
C ASN A 65 -0.59 21.24 5.40
N LYS A 66 -0.35 22.54 5.42
CA LYS A 66 0.18 23.23 6.64
C LYS A 66 -0.76 23.01 7.83
N ILE A 67 -2.08 23.15 7.59
CA ILE A 67 -3.10 22.98 8.62
C ILE A 67 -3.29 21.51 9.00
N ILE A 68 -3.30 20.62 7.99
CA ILE A 68 -3.50 19.18 8.18
C ILE A 68 -2.33 18.58 8.97
N GLU A 69 -1.09 18.95 8.62
CA GLU A 69 0.10 18.51 9.35
C GLU A 69 0.09 18.95 10.81
N GLU A 70 -0.29 20.19 11.06
CA GLU A 70 -0.37 20.71 12.44
C GLU A 70 -1.42 19.98 13.28
N LYS A 71 -2.59 19.67 12.68
CA LYS A 71 -3.72 19.13 13.42
C LYS A 71 -3.73 17.60 13.52
N VAL A 72 -3.25 16.89 12.49
CA VAL A 72 -3.37 15.43 12.40
C VAL A 72 -2.05 14.72 12.11
N GLY A 73 -0.95 15.45 11.90
CA GLY A 73 0.37 14.87 11.66
C GLY A 73 0.52 14.15 10.31
N ALA A 74 -0.34 14.45 9.34
CA ALA A 74 -0.34 13.82 8.03
C ALA A 74 -0.36 14.86 6.91
N LYS A 75 -0.05 14.44 5.68
CA LYS A 75 -0.22 15.23 4.45
C LYS A 75 -1.29 14.61 3.57
N LEU A 76 -2.02 15.43 2.83
CA LEU A 76 -2.97 15.00 1.83
C LEU A 76 -2.36 15.13 0.44
N ASP A 77 -2.42 14.07 -0.35
CA ASP A 77 -2.12 14.03 -1.78
C ASP A 77 -3.39 13.69 -2.55
N ILE A 78 -3.84 14.57 -3.44
CA ILE A 78 -5.07 14.38 -4.21
C ILE A 78 -4.75 14.14 -5.68
N GLN A 79 -5.17 12.99 -6.18
CA GLN A 79 -5.08 12.61 -7.58
C GLN A 79 -6.45 12.75 -8.24
N TYR A 80 -6.56 13.62 -9.26
CA TYR A 80 -7.80 13.79 -10.01
C TYR A 80 -7.87 12.83 -11.19
N LEU A 81 -9.02 12.18 -11.32
CA LEU A 81 -9.36 11.31 -12.45
C LEU A 81 -10.60 11.87 -13.14
N GLY A 82 -10.51 12.15 -14.44
CA GLY A 82 -11.60 12.72 -15.21
C GLY A 82 -12.88 11.91 -15.18
N TRP A 83 -14.01 12.56 -15.32
CA TRP A 83 -15.36 11.96 -15.25
C TRP A 83 -15.55 10.74 -16.12
N GLY A 84 -15.00 10.72 -17.35
CA GLY A 84 -15.13 9.58 -18.27
C GLY A 84 -14.24 8.38 -17.98
N ASP A 85 -13.18 8.58 -17.19
CA ASP A 85 -12.13 7.59 -16.96
C ASP A 85 -12.12 7.04 -15.54
N TYR A 86 -12.79 7.70 -14.61
CA TYR A 86 -12.71 7.39 -13.19
C TYR A 86 -12.97 5.90 -12.90
N GLY A 87 -14.11 5.37 -13.32
CA GLY A 87 -14.49 3.99 -13.04
C GLY A 87 -13.50 2.97 -13.61
N LYS A 88 -12.98 3.20 -14.82
CA LYS A 88 -11.98 2.31 -15.44
C LYS A 88 -10.65 2.35 -14.68
N LYS A 89 -10.14 3.53 -14.38
CA LYS A 89 -8.89 3.71 -13.67
C LYS A 89 -8.96 3.17 -12.24
N MET A 90 -10.03 3.48 -11.51
CA MET A 90 -10.24 2.95 -10.16
C MET A 90 -10.39 1.43 -10.14
N SER A 91 -11.00 0.83 -11.14
CA SER A 91 -11.05 -0.63 -11.27
C SER A 91 -9.66 -1.24 -11.39
N VAL A 92 -8.76 -0.62 -12.15
CA VAL A 92 -7.36 -1.07 -12.27
C VAL A 92 -6.62 -0.87 -10.97
N ILE A 93 -6.70 0.32 -10.35
CA ILE A 93 -6.05 0.65 -9.08
C ILE A 93 -6.47 -0.35 -7.98
N THR A 94 -7.77 -0.58 -7.83
CA THR A 94 -8.31 -1.53 -6.86
C THR A 94 -7.86 -2.97 -7.13
N SER A 95 -7.79 -3.37 -8.41
CA SER A 95 -7.39 -4.73 -8.79
C SER A 95 -5.89 -4.98 -8.68
N SER A 96 -5.08 -3.96 -8.87
CA SER A 96 -3.62 -4.05 -8.78
C SER A 96 -3.09 -4.08 -7.34
N GLY A 97 -3.94 -3.76 -6.37
CA GLY A 97 -3.52 -3.62 -4.97
C GLY A 97 -2.71 -2.33 -4.72
N GLU A 98 -2.84 -1.33 -5.59
CA GLU A 98 -2.25 -0.02 -5.35
C GLU A 98 -2.84 0.61 -4.10
N ASN A 99 -1.98 1.10 -3.21
CA ASN A 99 -2.42 1.73 -1.96
C ASN A 99 -3.05 3.09 -2.23
N TYR A 100 -4.23 3.29 -1.69
CA TYR A 100 -4.90 4.57 -1.53
C TYR A 100 -5.72 4.55 -0.23
N ASP A 101 -6.02 5.73 0.30
CA ASP A 101 -6.71 5.85 1.58
C ASP A 101 -8.14 6.32 1.42
N ILE A 102 -8.38 7.22 0.45
CA ILE A 102 -9.69 7.83 0.22
C ILE A 102 -10.02 7.80 -1.27
N ALA A 103 -11.23 7.38 -1.62
CA ALA A 103 -11.73 7.44 -2.98
C ALA A 103 -13.25 7.62 -3.01
N PHE A 104 -13.79 8.16 -4.10
CA PHE A 104 -15.23 8.09 -4.37
C PHE A 104 -15.65 6.63 -4.58
N ALA A 105 -16.64 6.18 -3.81
CA ALA A 105 -17.07 4.78 -3.80
C ALA A 105 -17.93 4.43 -5.02
N ASP A 106 -17.29 4.24 -6.18
CA ASP A 106 -17.93 3.71 -7.38
C ASP A 106 -18.10 2.19 -7.28
N ASN A 107 -19.20 1.65 -7.80
CA ASN A 107 -19.54 0.22 -7.72
C ASN A 107 -19.41 -0.35 -6.29
N TYR A 108 -19.84 0.41 -5.29
CA TYR A 108 -19.52 0.17 -3.89
C TYR A 108 -19.90 -1.23 -3.40
N ILE A 109 -21.03 -1.79 -3.83
CA ILE A 109 -21.47 -3.13 -3.41
C ILE A 109 -20.44 -4.20 -3.80
N VAL A 110 -20.03 -4.21 -5.08
CA VAL A 110 -19.10 -5.20 -5.60
C VAL A 110 -17.71 -5.03 -4.99
N ASN A 111 -17.26 -3.78 -4.86
CA ASN A 111 -15.94 -3.46 -4.33
C ASN A 111 -15.87 -3.71 -2.81
N ALA A 112 -16.93 -3.42 -2.06
CA ALA A 112 -17.01 -3.75 -0.63
C ALA A 112 -16.98 -5.28 -0.40
N GLN A 113 -17.73 -6.05 -1.20
CA GLN A 113 -17.70 -7.52 -1.14
C GLN A 113 -16.33 -8.12 -1.46
N LYS A 114 -15.55 -7.47 -2.30
CA LYS A 114 -14.16 -7.85 -2.61
C LYS A 114 -13.14 -7.38 -1.58
N GLY A 115 -13.57 -6.66 -0.55
CA GLY A 115 -12.68 -6.11 0.48
C GLY A 115 -11.87 -4.89 0.05
N ALA A 116 -12.31 -4.17 -1.01
CA ALA A 116 -11.63 -2.97 -1.50
C ALA A 116 -11.85 -1.75 -0.59
N TYR A 117 -12.85 -1.77 0.28
CA TYR A 117 -13.17 -0.69 1.21
C TYR A 117 -13.10 -1.17 2.65
N ALA A 118 -12.62 -0.32 3.54
CA ALA A 118 -12.59 -0.58 4.96
C ALA A 118 -14.01 -0.48 5.57
N ASP A 119 -14.33 -1.38 6.48
CA ASP A 119 -15.54 -1.27 7.30
C ASP A 119 -15.32 -0.21 8.40
N LEU A 120 -16.11 0.85 8.36
CA LEU A 120 -16.04 1.97 9.29
C LEU A 120 -17.04 1.85 10.46
N THR A 121 -17.80 0.75 10.55
CA THR A 121 -18.88 0.59 11.51
C THR A 121 -18.43 0.85 12.95
N ASP A 122 -17.29 0.32 13.34
CA ASP A 122 -16.79 0.48 14.72
C ASP A 122 -16.18 1.86 14.98
N LEU A 123 -15.77 2.57 13.96
CA LEU A 123 -15.26 3.93 14.08
C LEU A 123 -16.38 4.95 14.33
N TYR A 124 -17.58 4.67 13.81
CA TYR A 124 -18.75 5.53 14.00
C TYR A 124 -19.46 5.34 15.34
N LYS A 125 -19.13 4.30 16.11
CA LYS A 125 -19.73 4.01 17.42
C LYS A 125 -19.04 4.73 18.59
N LYS A 126 -18.01 5.49 18.30
CA LYS A 126 -17.27 6.30 19.29
C LYS A 126 -17.82 7.71 19.32
#